data_4904d90a756d8a3c55bd0d0ff676834d
#
_entry.id   4904d90a756d8a3c55bd0d0ff676834d
#
_cell.length_a   1.000
_cell.length_b   1.000
_cell.length_c   1.000
_cell.angle_alpha   90.00
_cell.angle_beta   90.00
_cell.angle_gamma   90.00
#
_symmetry.space_group_name_H-M   'P 1'
#
loop_
_entity.id
_entity.type
_entity.pdbx_description
1 polymer ?
#
loop_
_entity_poly.entity_id
_entity_poly.type
_entity_poly.pdbx_seq_one_letter_code
_entity_poly.pdbx_strand_id
1 'polypeptide(L)'
;NRTNSIYYSGNVTEGDFINLKFNPNRNGYLYIFALQNNGNMILMHPNDFNNFINNNNVQKDEIEANKNYSIPPENSKFSIIVSPVNIEEEKLKIKNIDSFYAIYTKRKQGWITARYFNGDGFKICPKNKTADFAFKLKNKLKLKYEWQISKIYLNVFSKMKR
;
A
#
# COMPACT_ATOMS: atom_id res chain seq x y z
N ASN A 1 -18.88 18.48 -1.69
CA ASN A 1 -17.44 18.24 -1.60
C ASN A 1 -17.16 16.74 -1.69
N ARG A 2 -17.19 16.19 -2.91
CA ARG A 2 -16.78 14.79 -3.11
C ARG A 2 -15.25 14.76 -3.11
N THR A 3 -14.67 14.22 -2.06
CA THR A 3 -13.27 13.78 -2.07
C THR A 3 -13.17 12.62 -3.07
N ASN A 4 -12.21 12.65 -3.97
CA ASN A 4 -11.91 11.55 -4.91
C ASN A 4 -11.27 10.35 -4.17
N SER A 5 -11.87 9.92 -3.08
CA SER A 5 -11.41 8.79 -2.29
C SER A 5 -12.36 7.62 -2.50
N ILE A 6 -11.83 6.50 -2.97
CA ILE A 6 -12.57 5.25 -3.05
C ILE A 6 -12.19 4.41 -1.83
N TYR A 7 -13.19 3.90 -1.15
CA TYR A 7 -13.01 3.06 0.03
C TYR A 7 -13.47 1.64 -0.29
N TYR A 8 -12.61 0.68 0.03
CA TYR A 8 -12.95 -0.73 0.00
C TYR A 8 -12.80 -1.28 1.41
N SER A 9 -13.68 -2.17 1.82
CA SER A 9 -13.56 -2.91 3.07
C SER A 9 -13.82 -4.39 2.82
N GLY A 10 -13.14 -5.24 3.56
CA GLY A 10 -13.30 -6.69 3.47
C GLY A 10 -12.92 -7.38 4.76
N ASN A 11 -13.27 -8.65 4.87
CA ASN A 11 -12.91 -9.53 5.96
C ASN A 11 -11.90 -10.56 5.47
N VAL A 12 -10.84 -10.75 6.22
CA VAL A 12 -9.77 -11.70 5.92
C VAL A 12 -9.36 -12.44 7.20
N THR A 13 -8.71 -13.56 7.04
CA THR A 13 -8.20 -14.36 8.16
C THR A 13 -6.67 -14.22 8.19
N GLU A 14 -6.07 -14.27 9.38
CA GLU A 14 -4.62 -14.28 9.49
C GLU A 14 -3.99 -15.40 8.66
N GLY A 15 -2.94 -15.08 7.93
CA GLY A 15 -2.27 -16.00 7.02
C GLY A 15 -2.89 -16.10 5.63
N ASP A 16 -4.00 -15.42 5.35
CA ASP A 16 -4.53 -15.32 3.99
C ASP A 16 -3.57 -14.56 3.08
N PHE A 17 -3.55 -14.96 1.81
CA PHE A 17 -2.78 -14.24 0.77
C PHE A 17 -3.63 -13.12 0.19
N ILE A 18 -3.00 -11.96 0.04
CA ILE A 18 -3.62 -10.77 -0.55
C ILE A 18 -3.02 -10.49 -1.92
N ASN A 19 -3.87 -10.20 -2.87
CA ASN A 19 -3.48 -9.67 -4.17
C ASN A 19 -4.28 -8.39 -4.43
N LEU A 20 -3.59 -7.26 -4.56
CA LEU A 20 -4.19 -5.97 -4.87
C LEU A 20 -4.20 -5.78 -6.38
N LYS A 21 -5.39 -5.59 -6.97
CA LYS A 21 -5.56 -5.38 -8.41
C LYS A 21 -5.99 -3.94 -8.70
N PHE A 22 -5.41 -3.35 -9.75
CA PHE A 22 -5.66 -1.97 -10.15
C PHE A 22 -5.89 -1.91 -11.65
N ASN A 23 -6.87 -1.09 -12.04
CA ASN A 23 -7.11 -0.71 -13.43
C ASN A 23 -7.23 0.82 -13.48
N PRO A 24 -6.15 1.55 -13.73
CA PRO A 24 -6.18 3.00 -13.79
C PRO A 24 -6.89 3.46 -15.04
N ASN A 25 -7.65 4.54 -14.94
CA ASN A 25 -8.32 5.17 -16.08
C ASN A 25 -7.50 6.32 -16.70
N ARG A 26 -6.29 6.57 -16.20
CA ARG A 26 -5.38 7.61 -16.67
C ARG A 26 -3.94 7.14 -16.59
N ASN A 27 -3.11 7.66 -17.51
CA ASN A 27 -1.65 7.54 -17.39
C ASN A 27 -1.14 8.39 -16.23
N GLY A 28 -0.15 7.90 -15.52
CA GLY A 28 0.46 8.62 -14.40
C GLY A 28 1.39 7.73 -13.59
N TYR A 29 1.39 7.94 -12.28
CA TYR A 29 2.26 7.24 -11.35
C TYR A 29 1.45 6.67 -10.19
N LEU A 30 1.82 5.48 -9.74
CA LEU A 30 1.14 4.75 -8.67
C LEU A 30 2.10 4.49 -7.51
N TYR A 31 1.65 4.79 -6.31
CA TYR A 31 2.35 4.46 -5.07
C TYR A 31 1.39 3.72 -4.15
N ILE A 32 1.82 2.57 -3.63
CA ILE A 32 1.00 1.77 -2.74
C ILE A 32 1.72 1.58 -1.42
N PHE A 33 1.03 1.89 -0.34
CA PHE A 33 1.53 1.82 1.02
C PHE A 33 0.70 0.86 1.85
N ALA A 34 1.36 0.10 2.72
CA ALA A 34 0.72 -0.64 3.80
C ALA A 34 1.06 0.03 5.13
N LEU A 35 0.05 0.29 5.95
CA LEU A 35 0.23 0.77 7.32
C LEU A 35 0.26 -0.43 8.26
N GLN A 36 1.35 -0.61 8.96
CA GLN A 36 1.52 -1.66 9.96
C GLN A 36 0.95 -1.26 11.33
N ASN A 37 0.57 -2.24 12.15
CA ASN A 37 0.05 -2.01 13.50
C ASN A 37 1.02 -1.24 14.41
N ASN A 38 2.32 -1.37 14.19
CA ASN A 38 3.34 -0.63 14.95
C ASN A 38 3.50 0.84 14.52
N GLY A 39 2.74 1.29 13.51
CA GLY A 39 2.76 2.65 12.98
C GLY A 39 3.79 2.91 11.88
N ASN A 40 4.57 1.90 11.47
CA ASN A 40 5.42 2.02 10.30
C ASN A 40 4.58 1.94 9.02
N MET A 41 5.02 2.60 7.95
CA MET A 41 4.48 2.41 6.62
C MET A 41 5.48 1.68 5.72
N ILE A 42 4.98 0.74 4.95
CA ILE A 42 5.77 0.02 3.94
C ILE A 42 5.36 0.53 2.55
N LEU A 43 6.35 0.88 1.72
CA LEU A 43 6.12 1.15 0.31
C LEU A 43 6.07 -0.18 -0.45
N MET A 44 4.86 -0.62 -0.79
CA MET A 44 4.61 -1.89 -1.49
C MET A 44 4.88 -1.77 -2.98
N HIS A 45 4.66 -0.58 -3.55
CA HIS A 45 4.90 -0.27 -4.96
C HIS A 45 5.28 1.21 -5.13
N PRO A 46 6.33 1.55 -5.89
CA PRO A 46 7.34 0.62 -6.42
C PRO A 46 8.23 0.04 -5.32
N ASN A 47 8.75 -1.16 -5.53
CA ASN A 47 9.72 -1.80 -4.63
C ASN A 47 10.84 -2.48 -5.44
N ASP A 48 11.92 -2.84 -4.74
CA ASP A 48 13.11 -3.38 -5.39
C ASP A 48 13.06 -4.92 -5.57
N PHE A 49 12.06 -5.62 -5.00
CA PHE A 49 11.97 -7.08 -5.10
C PHE A 49 11.78 -7.58 -6.53
N ASN A 50 11.08 -6.85 -7.37
CA ASN A 50 10.87 -7.24 -8.75
C ASN A 50 12.12 -7.07 -9.64
N ASN A 51 13.09 -6.26 -9.20
CA ASN A 51 14.35 -6.10 -9.91
C ASN A 51 15.21 -7.37 -9.89
N PHE A 52 15.02 -8.23 -8.88
CA PHE A 52 15.76 -9.48 -8.73
C PHE A 52 15.17 -10.66 -9.54
N ILE A 53 13.96 -10.53 -10.04
CA ILE A 53 13.23 -11.62 -10.70
C ILE A 53 13.30 -11.54 -12.21
N ASN A 54 13.34 -10.35 -12.77
CA ASN A 54 13.40 -10.12 -14.21
C ASN A 54 14.50 -9.07 -14.50
N ASN A 55 15.59 -9.51 -15.08
CA ASN A 55 16.73 -8.67 -15.47
C ASN A 55 16.39 -7.47 -16.39
N ASN A 56 15.13 -7.33 -16.85
CA ASN A 56 14.72 -6.32 -17.82
C ASN A 56 13.47 -5.51 -17.44
N ASN A 57 12.77 -5.80 -16.33
CA ASN A 57 11.59 -5.05 -15.92
C ASN A 57 11.80 -4.43 -14.54
N VAL A 58 12.45 -3.27 -14.54
CA VAL A 58 12.38 -2.34 -13.41
C VAL A 58 10.91 -2.06 -13.15
N GLN A 59 10.43 -2.36 -11.95
CA GLN A 59 9.08 -1.99 -11.56
C GLN A 59 9.00 -0.45 -11.55
N LYS A 60 8.38 0.07 -12.58
CA LYS A 60 8.22 1.51 -12.74
C LYS A 60 7.01 1.93 -11.92
N ASP A 61 7.13 3.05 -11.23
CA ASP A 61 5.99 3.75 -10.62
C ASP A 61 5.01 4.30 -11.69
N GLU A 62 5.42 4.34 -12.96
CA GLU A 62 4.61 4.77 -14.09
C GLU A 62 3.57 3.72 -14.46
N ILE A 63 2.33 4.17 -14.66
CA ILE A 63 1.18 3.35 -15.05
C ILE A 63 0.48 3.90 -16.28
N GLU A 64 -0.08 2.99 -17.06
CA GLU A 64 -0.83 3.29 -18.28
C GLU A 64 -2.34 3.10 -18.05
N ALA A 65 -3.14 3.96 -18.66
CA ALA A 65 -4.60 3.86 -18.61
C ALA A 65 -5.09 2.53 -19.19
N ASN A 66 -6.13 1.98 -18.57
CA ASN A 66 -6.82 0.75 -19.00
C ASN A 66 -5.94 -0.52 -19.01
N LYS A 67 -4.77 -0.49 -18.37
CA LYS A 67 -3.92 -1.64 -18.18
C LYS A 67 -4.14 -2.24 -16.78
N ASN A 68 -4.20 -3.56 -16.70
CA ASN A 68 -4.34 -4.25 -15.41
C ASN A 68 -2.98 -4.38 -14.72
N TYR A 69 -2.95 -4.05 -13.45
CA TYR A 69 -1.80 -4.22 -12.57
C TYR A 69 -2.19 -5.07 -11.37
N SER A 70 -1.27 -5.87 -10.86
CA SER A 70 -1.45 -6.61 -9.61
C SER A 70 -0.23 -6.48 -8.70
N ILE A 71 -0.46 -6.48 -7.38
CA ILE A 71 0.59 -6.50 -6.37
C ILE A 71 0.25 -7.58 -5.34
N PRO A 72 1.07 -8.61 -5.22
CA PRO A 72 2.26 -8.91 -6.03
C PRO A 72 1.92 -9.06 -7.52
N PRO A 73 2.86 -8.76 -8.44
CA PRO A 73 2.69 -9.08 -9.86
C PRO A 73 2.43 -10.58 -10.05
N GLU A 74 1.73 -10.93 -11.11
CA GLU A 74 1.62 -12.32 -11.55
C GLU A 74 3.03 -12.89 -11.76
N ASN A 75 3.28 -14.12 -11.32
CA ASN A 75 4.60 -14.77 -11.31
C ASN A 75 5.65 -14.18 -10.36
N SER A 76 5.25 -13.33 -9.42
CA SER A 76 6.14 -12.84 -8.37
C SER A 76 6.54 -13.96 -7.40
N LYS A 77 7.79 -13.89 -6.89
CA LYS A 77 8.26 -14.79 -5.84
C LYS A 77 7.89 -14.32 -4.43
N PHE A 78 7.36 -13.11 -4.27
CA PHE A 78 6.90 -12.63 -2.97
C PHE A 78 5.37 -12.66 -2.88
N SER A 79 4.87 -12.80 -1.67
CA SER A 79 3.44 -12.80 -1.34
C SER A 79 3.16 -11.77 -0.27
N ILE A 80 1.99 -11.14 -0.32
CA ILE A 80 1.47 -10.33 0.78
C ILE A 80 0.61 -11.26 1.62
N ILE A 81 0.97 -11.42 2.88
CA ILE A 81 0.26 -12.27 3.83
C ILE A 81 -0.36 -11.39 4.92
N VAL A 82 -1.60 -11.66 5.26
CA VAL A 82 -2.29 -10.99 6.37
C VAL A 82 -1.53 -11.24 7.67
N SER A 83 -1.22 -10.18 8.38
CA SER A 83 -0.48 -10.24 9.65
C SER A 83 -1.23 -11.05 10.69
N PRO A 84 -0.50 -11.75 11.58
CA PRO A 84 -1.12 -12.44 12.72
C PRO A 84 -1.88 -11.45 13.61
N VAL A 85 -3.02 -11.90 14.13
CA VAL A 85 -3.79 -11.15 15.11
C VAL A 85 -3.03 -11.12 16.43
N ASN A 86 -2.86 -9.92 16.99
CA ASN A 86 -2.29 -9.79 18.33
C ASN A 86 -3.32 -10.21 19.37
N ILE A 87 -3.05 -11.32 20.09
CA ILE A 87 -3.94 -11.91 21.09
C ILE A 87 -4.30 -10.91 22.21
N GLU A 88 -3.36 -10.05 22.61
CA GLU A 88 -3.62 -9.05 23.64
C GLU A 88 -4.59 -7.96 23.15
N GLU A 89 -4.44 -7.54 21.90
CA GLU A 89 -5.36 -6.59 21.27
C GLU A 89 -6.74 -7.22 21.05
N GLU A 90 -6.81 -8.51 20.71
CA GLU A 90 -8.05 -9.25 20.59
C GLU A 90 -8.83 -9.30 21.91
N LYS A 91 -8.13 -9.59 23.04
CA LYS A 91 -8.71 -9.56 24.38
C LYS A 91 -9.27 -8.20 24.76
N LEU A 92 -8.62 -7.12 24.31
CA LEU A 92 -9.06 -5.75 24.51
C LEU A 92 -10.14 -5.31 23.52
N LYS A 93 -10.62 -6.20 22.64
CA LYS A 93 -11.58 -5.93 21.56
C LYS A 93 -11.08 -4.84 20.58
N ILE A 94 -9.79 -4.65 20.46
CA ILE A 94 -9.18 -3.77 19.47
C ILE A 94 -9.28 -4.47 18.12
N LYS A 95 -9.86 -3.81 17.13
CA LYS A 95 -9.93 -4.35 15.77
C LYS A 95 -8.54 -4.37 15.16
N ASN A 96 -8.09 -5.55 14.73
CA ASN A 96 -6.94 -5.66 13.85
C ASN A 96 -7.38 -5.28 12.42
N ILE A 97 -6.79 -4.24 11.89
CA ILE A 97 -7.09 -3.72 10.57
C ILE A 97 -5.79 -3.58 9.79
N ASP A 98 -5.67 -4.32 8.71
CA ASP A 98 -4.64 -4.06 7.71
C ASP A 98 -5.14 -2.97 6.75
N SER A 99 -4.34 -1.92 6.58
CA SER A 99 -4.71 -0.77 5.79
C SER A 99 -3.73 -0.59 4.63
N PHE A 100 -4.29 -0.48 3.42
CA PHE A 100 -3.52 -0.19 2.21
C PHE A 100 -4.01 1.12 1.60
N TYR A 101 -3.07 1.90 1.09
CA TYR A 101 -3.33 3.17 0.46
C TYR A 101 -2.71 3.17 -0.93
N ALA A 102 -3.54 3.22 -1.96
CA ALA A 102 -3.09 3.38 -3.34
C ALA A 102 -3.23 4.84 -3.74
N ILE A 103 -2.13 5.46 -4.14
CA ILE A 103 -2.05 6.87 -4.46
C ILE A 103 -1.65 7.02 -5.91
N TYR A 104 -2.54 7.61 -6.70
CA TYR A 104 -2.27 8.03 -8.05
C TYR A 104 -1.78 9.47 -8.07
N THR A 105 -0.78 9.76 -8.91
CA THR A 105 -0.32 11.10 -9.19
C THR A 105 -0.08 11.30 -10.69
N LYS A 106 -0.37 12.52 -11.17
CA LYS A 106 -0.13 12.87 -12.57
C LYS A 106 1.36 12.99 -12.90
N ARG A 107 2.18 13.35 -11.91
CA ARG A 107 3.63 13.56 -12.06
C ARG A 107 4.39 12.70 -11.06
N LYS A 108 5.60 12.27 -11.45
CA LYS A 108 6.48 11.50 -10.57
C LYS A 108 6.78 12.23 -9.26
N GLN A 109 6.76 11.48 -8.14
CA GLN A 109 6.89 12.01 -6.78
C GLN A 109 8.18 11.50 -6.10
N GLY A 110 9.33 11.87 -6.62
CA GLY A 110 10.63 11.43 -6.10
C GLY A 110 10.88 11.72 -4.62
N TRP A 111 10.21 12.73 -4.04
CA TRP A 111 10.32 13.06 -2.63
C TRP A 111 9.78 11.96 -1.69
N ILE A 112 8.86 11.11 -2.18
CA ILE A 112 8.31 10.00 -1.38
C ILE A 112 9.44 9.08 -0.99
N THR A 113 10.16 8.53 -1.96
CA THR A 113 11.26 7.61 -1.71
C THR A 113 12.50 8.30 -1.14
N ALA A 114 12.86 9.48 -1.63
CA ALA A 114 14.07 10.17 -1.21
C ALA A 114 14.05 10.63 0.26
N ARG A 115 12.87 10.96 0.80
CA ARG A 115 12.76 11.57 2.14
C ARG A 115 12.23 10.63 3.21
N TYR A 116 11.28 9.77 2.87
CA TYR A 116 10.50 9.05 3.86
C TYR A 116 10.76 7.55 3.88
N PHE A 117 11.07 6.94 2.75
CA PHE A 117 11.15 5.49 2.63
C PHE A 117 12.59 5.04 2.37
N ASN A 118 13.13 4.26 3.29
CA ASN A 118 14.49 3.73 3.24
C ASN A 118 14.49 2.21 3.37
N GLY A 119 15.56 1.57 2.94
CA GLY A 119 15.80 0.15 3.03
C GLY A 119 15.97 -0.51 1.66
N ASP A 120 16.39 -1.77 1.70
CA ASP A 120 16.50 -2.63 0.53
C ASP A 120 15.25 -3.49 0.41
N GLY A 121 14.80 -3.76 -0.82
CA GLY A 121 13.57 -4.48 -1.07
C GLY A 121 12.31 -3.64 -0.82
N PHE A 122 11.54 -3.94 0.23
CA PHE A 122 10.46 -3.06 0.68
C PHE A 122 11.01 -1.90 1.51
N LYS A 123 10.78 -0.69 1.03
CA LYS A 123 11.22 0.53 1.72
C LYS A 123 10.24 0.89 2.82
N ILE A 124 10.76 1.29 3.97
CA ILE A 124 9.98 1.55 5.18
C ILE A 124 10.10 3.02 5.58
N CYS A 125 8.94 3.63 5.87
CA CYS A 125 8.85 4.90 6.59
C CYS A 125 8.63 4.58 8.08
N PRO A 126 9.58 4.90 8.97
CA PRO A 126 9.45 4.59 10.36
C PRO A 126 8.36 5.42 11.05
N LYS A 127 7.78 4.90 12.12
CA LYS A 127 6.67 5.50 12.87
C LYS A 127 6.86 6.98 13.18
N ASN A 128 8.06 7.40 13.57
CA ASN A 128 8.35 8.79 13.90
C ASN A 128 8.30 9.77 12.70
N LYS A 129 8.31 9.25 11.47
CA LYS A 129 8.17 10.03 10.23
C LYS A 129 6.79 9.88 9.58
N THR A 130 6.01 8.89 9.98
CA THR A 130 4.71 8.58 9.37
C THR A 130 3.74 9.75 9.48
N ALA A 131 3.69 10.44 10.60
CA ALA A 131 2.79 11.59 10.81
C ALA A 131 3.14 12.76 9.87
N ASP A 132 4.43 13.09 9.72
CA ASP A 132 4.89 14.14 8.79
C ASP A 132 4.59 13.77 7.34
N PHE A 133 4.83 12.52 6.96
CA PHE A 133 4.48 12.00 5.64
C PHE A 133 2.98 12.11 5.37
N ALA A 134 2.14 11.66 6.31
CA ALA A 134 0.68 11.72 6.19
C ALA A 134 0.17 13.17 6.07
N PHE A 135 0.73 14.11 6.84
CA PHE A 135 0.40 15.53 6.76
C PHE A 135 0.74 16.12 5.40
N LYS A 136 1.94 15.84 4.88
CA LYS A 136 2.37 16.30 3.56
C LYS A 136 1.50 15.73 2.46
N LEU A 137 1.18 14.44 2.54
CA LEU A 137 0.31 13.75 1.60
C LEU A 137 -1.10 14.36 1.60
N LYS A 138 -1.69 14.60 2.78
CA LYS A 138 -3.00 15.25 2.94
C LYS A 138 -3.05 16.62 2.23
N ASN A 139 -1.98 17.40 2.33
CA ASN A 139 -1.90 18.69 1.64
C ASN A 139 -1.82 18.53 0.12
N LYS A 140 -1.10 17.53 -0.37
CA LYS A 140 -1.02 17.23 -1.82
C LYS A 140 -2.37 16.75 -2.37
N LEU A 141 -3.12 15.97 -1.62
CA LEU A 141 -4.44 15.46 -2.02
C LEU A 141 -5.50 16.56 -2.19
N LYS A 142 -5.24 17.79 -1.72
CA LYS A 142 -6.08 18.96 -2.03
C LYS A 142 -6.02 19.34 -3.51
N LEU A 143 -4.97 18.94 -4.23
CA LEU A 143 -4.81 19.14 -5.67
C LEU A 143 -5.55 18.05 -6.45
N LYS A 144 -6.88 18.08 -6.42
CA LYS A 144 -7.81 17.01 -6.85
C LYS A 144 -7.59 16.46 -8.27
N TYR A 145 -7.05 17.24 -9.18
CA TYR A 145 -6.82 16.82 -10.58
C TYR A 145 -5.49 16.08 -10.79
N GLU A 146 -4.55 16.25 -9.86
CA GLU A 146 -3.21 15.67 -9.95
C GLU A 146 -3.01 14.49 -9.02
N TRP A 147 -3.86 14.36 -7.99
CA TRP A 147 -3.73 13.37 -6.92
C TRP A 147 -5.07 12.68 -6.64
N GLN A 148 -5.02 11.35 -6.52
CA GLN A 148 -6.16 10.54 -6.08
C GLN A 148 -5.69 9.52 -5.06
N ILE A 149 -6.56 9.11 -4.16
CA ILE A 149 -6.29 8.09 -3.15
C ILE A 149 -7.42 7.06 -3.14
N SER A 150 -7.03 5.79 -3.12
CA SER A 150 -7.91 4.67 -2.79
C SER A 150 -7.43 4.03 -1.50
N LYS A 151 -8.37 3.74 -0.59
CA LYS A 151 -8.09 3.15 0.71
C LYS A 151 -8.75 1.79 0.80
N ILE A 152 -8.01 0.81 1.25
CA ILE A 152 -8.48 -0.56 1.46
C ILE A 152 -8.27 -0.88 2.94
N TYR A 153 -9.34 -1.23 3.62
CA TYR A 153 -9.34 -1.64 5.02
C TYR A 153 -9.78 -3.09 5.11
N LEU A 154 -8.95 -3.94 5.68
CA LEU A 154 -9.24 -5.35 5.89
C LEU A 154 -9.40 -5.61 7.39
N ASN A 155 -10.60 -6.08 7.79
CA ASN A 155 -10.79 -6.59 9.14
C ASN A 155 -10.12 -7.96 9.21
N VAL A 156 -9.14 -8.11 10.10
CA VAL A 156 -8.38 -9.35 10.25
C VAL A 156 -8.96 -10.16 11.40
N PHE A 157 -9.28 -11.41 11.14
CA PHE A 157 -9.76 -12.38 12.12
C PHE A 157 -8.69 -13.40 12.43
N SER A 158 -8.57 -13.79 13.69
CA SER A 158 -7.66 -14.87 14.07
C SER A 158 -8.10 -16.21 13.47
N LYS A 159 -7.14 -17.04 13.13
CA LYS A 159 -7.39 -18.41 12.74
C LYS A 159 -7.79 -19.18 14.00
N MET A 160 -9.04 -19.64 14.10
CA MET A 160 -9.43 -20.47 15.24
C MET A 160 -8.46 -21.66 15.33
N LYS A 161 -7.78 -21.77 16.47
CA LYS A 161 -7.03 -22.99 16.78
C LYS A 161 -8.09 -24.09 16.95
N ARG A 162 -8.16 -24.97 15.97
CA ARG A 162 -8.87 -26.25 16.11
C ARG A 162 -8.10 -27.18 17.02
#